data_0eedc4c97652c2f6a87a4ed3efcb6167
#
_entry.id   0eedc4c97652c2f6a87a4ed3efcb6167
#
_cell.length_a   1.000
_cell.length_b   1.000
_cell.length_c   1.000
_cell.angle_alpha   90.00
_cell.angle_beta   90.00
_cell.angle_gamma   90.00
#
_symmetry.space_group_name_H-M   'P 1'
#
loop_
_entity.id
_entity.type
_entity.pdbx_description
1 polymer ?
#
loop_
_entity_poly.entity_id
_entity_poly.type
_entity_poly.pdbx_seq_one_letter_code
_entity_poly.pdbx_strand_id
1 'polypeptide(L)'
;MPVINSLKQQFYSSGEILSMVIDSEGKDYTFANINITGDGYRETDPLLLSSITISDGGASYNTAPTVNIQAPFTDAGAWANGNVVLLGQKVQHENNQYEVTKSGTLATPAPIHRRGIVDSGTAALKYIGTQATGTATLTGDEVTSITLDGMIYNIELTSGGLGYNSAPTVNITGGGGTGVVVAPVMSGTSVAYVDILDSGIDYTSVPTVTFGEQWEASTAYSTGDQIYQSNRLYTVTTGGTTSTTAPSHNSGSAANGTATLQYVGSPATGTVELKYGAGYTAIPDVTFQVVSGGSGADAYLSGVKSEAKVFPILESGRISSVVIQDGGIGYTFANVSVTGDGTDATVSVDLSPGDINTLQANTELLTTAGQIMSCVVVSGGYGYGAPPTVTITGDGQDAEAIAIVEDGKVSKIEMTNYGSGYRYANVTISTSGEGLGYGATARAVMTPFGGHGKDPINGTYASTLMFYTNISKDKNQGFDVNNDFRQLGLIKNPRKFTTSATDYASFREILGSSCYVIGGQINTSTFPADTNLRLNNQTTGALFRIVASTTTGILAQSLENVTPTIGEVMVDEDGNQFTIGGVTLPTIDKYSGDILFIDNKQAFTPTEDQTVTLRTVLQF
;
A
#
# COMPACT_ATOMS: atom_id res chain seq x y z
N MET A 1 28.39 19.03 -5.80
CA MET A 1 27.86 17.67 -5.55
C MET A 1 26.38 17.82 -5.34
N PRO A 2 25.52 17.17 -6.10
CA PRO A 2 24.11 17.19 -5.78
C PRO A 2 23.94 16.51 -4.42
N VAL A 3 23.36 17.23 -3.48
CA VAL A 3 22.88 16.68 -2.23
C VAL A 3 21.76 15.73 -2.62
N ILE A 4 21.99 14.43 -2.50
CA ILE A 4 20.92 13.44 -2.56
C ILE A 4 20.10 13.69 -1.29
N ASN A 5 19.04 14.47 -1.43
CA ASN A 5 18.03 14.63 -0.40
C ASN A 5 17.48 13.22 -0.09
N SER A 6 17.65 12.85 1.17
CA SER A 6 17.04 11.71 1.86
C SER A 6 16.36 10.72 0.89
N LEU A 7 17.04 9.65 0.56
CA LEU A 7 16.36 8.41 0.33
C LEU A 7 15.51 8.17 1.60
N LYS A 8 14.28 8.65 1.61
CA LYS A 8 13.24 7.89 2.27
C LYS A 8 13.33 6.56 1.57
N GLN A 9 13.98 5.62 2.18
CA GLN A 9 13.85 4.23 1.80
C GLN A 9 12.40 3.91 2.13
N GLN A 10 11.52 4.17 1.19
CA GLN A 10 10.18 3.67 1.17
C GLN A 10 10.35 2.19 0.90
N PHE A 11 10.02 1.38 1.87
CA PHE A 11 10.10 -0.06 1.77
C PHE A 11 8.85 -0.52 1.08
N TYR A 12 9.02 -0.93 -0.14
CA TYR A 12 7.97 -1.44 -0.97
C TYR A 12 7.81 -2.94 -0.71
N SER A 13 6.57 -3.37 -0.62
CA SER A 13 6.26 -4.79 -0.65
C SER A 13 6.70 -5.39 -1.98
N SER A 14 7.11 -6.65 -1.94
CA SER A 14 7.45 -7.39 -3.17
C SER A 14 6.33 -7.27 -4.20
N GLY A 15 6.68 -6.78 -5.40
CA GLY A 15 5.72 -6.58 -6.48
C GLY A 15 4.71 -5.46 -6.22
N GLU A 16 5.07 -4.43 -5.48
CA GLU A 16 4.27 -3.21 -5.35
C GLU A 16 4.46 -2.30 -6.57
N ILE A 17 3.44 -1.59 -6.99
CA ILE A 17 3.56 -0.55 -8.02
C ILE A 17 4.31 0.63 -7.42
N LEU A 18 5.53 0.85 -7.91
CA LEU A 18 6.43 1.91 -7.43
C LEU A 18 6.16 3.25 -8.07
N SER A 19 6.00 3.23 -9.38
CA SER A 19 5.78 4.43 -10.18
C SER A 19 4.92 4.11 -11.39
N MET A 20 4.26 5.15 -11.86
CA MET A 20 3.53 5.16 -13.10
C MET A 20 4.20 6.17 -14.02
N VAL A 21 4.61 5.72 -15.19
CA VAL A 21 5.24 6.57 -16.19
C VAL A 21 4.22 6.92 -17.26
N ILE A 22 4.03 8.20 -17.49
CA ILE A 22 3.15 8.69 -18.57
C ILE A 22 3.98 8.67 -19.85
N ASP A 23 3.70 7.70 -20.71
CA ASP A 23 4.38 7.57 -22.01
C ASP A 23 3.80 8.55 -23.03
N SER A 24 2.50 8.85 -22.91
CA SER A 24 1.80 9.89 -23.65
C SER A 24 0.71 10.51 -22.78
N GLU A 25 0.71 11.83 -22.65
CA GLU A 25 -0.27 12.57 -21.85
C GLU A 25 -1.69 12.52 -22.42
N GLY A 26 -1.83 12.15 -23.68
CA GLY A 26 -3.10 12.21 -24.41
C GLY A 26 -3.62 13.63 -24.59
N LYS A 27 -4.90 13.76 -24.91
CA LYS A 27 -5.57 15.06 -25.15
C LYS A 27 -7.09 14.95 -24.96
N ASP A 28 -7.68 16.12 -24.76
CA ASP A 28 -9.13 16.32 -24.71
C ASP A 28 -9.84 15.58 -23.58
N TYR A 29 -9.11 15.22 -22.50
CA TYR A 29 -9.70 14.63 -21.30
C TYR A 29 -10.39 15.68 -20.43
N THR A 30 -11.64 15.44 -20.07
CA THR A 30 -12.29 16.11 -18.93
C THR A 30 -12.31 15.20 -17.70
N PHE A 31 -12.25 13.90 -17.89
CA PHE A 31 -11.97 12.90 -16.87
C PHE A 31 -11.19 11.73 -17.46
N ALA A 32 -10.46 11.01 -16.61
CA ALA A 32 -9.81 9.76 -16.95
C ALA A 32 -9.82 8.82 -15.75
N ASN A 33 -9.82 7.51 -16.01
CA ASN A 33 -9.57 6.47 -15.04
C ASN A 33 -8.38 5.64 -15.51
N ILE A 34 -7.56 5.20 -14.58
CA ILE A 34 -6.47 4.27 -14.85
C ILE A 34 -6.82 2.95 -14.19
N ASN A 35 -6.96 1.92 -15.00
CA ASN A 35 -7.26 0.57 -14.56
C ASN A 35 -5.99 -0.28 -14.63
N ILE A 36 -5.71 -0.98 -13.56
CA ILE A 36 -4.58 -1.91 -13.45
C ILE A 36 -5.15 -3.32 -13.43
N THR A 37 -4.55 -4.21 -14.17
CA THR A 37 -4.85 -5.64 -14.15
C THR A 37 -3.57 -6.42 -14.01
N GLY A 38 -3.53 -7.41 -13.13
CA GLY A 38 -2.33 -8.19 -12.87
C GLY A 38 -2.59 -9.38 -11.95
N ASP A 39 -1.51 -9.95 -11.43
CA ASP A 39 -1.57 -11.07 -10.49
C ASP A 39 -1.39 -10.63 -9.02
N GLY A 40 -1.07 -9.36 -8.78
CA GLY A 40 -0.97 -8.76 -7.45
C GLY A 40 -2.33 -8.44 -6.81
N TYR A 41 -2.29 -7.85 -5.61
CA TYR A 41 -3.46 -7.44 -4.86
C TYR A 41 -3.10 -6.37 -3.82
N ARG A 42 -4.11 -5.66 -3.28
CA ARG A 42 -3.87 -4.71 -2.18
C ARG A 42 -3.69 -5.43 -0.86
N GLU A 43 -2.66 -5.07 -0.12
CA GLU A 43 -2.35 -5.68 1.17
C GLU A 43 -3.45 -5.43 2.21
N THR A 44 -4.03 -4.24 2.19
CA THR A 44 -5.08 -3.85 3.14
C THR A 44 -6.42 -4.54 2.91
N ASP A 45 -6.63 -5.06 1.69
CA ASP A 45 -7.91 -5.63 1.27
C ASP A 45 -7.67 -6.70 0.19
N PRO A 46 -7.01 -7.81 0.53
CA PRO A 46 -6.46 -8.75 -0.46
C PRO A 46 -7.53 -9.42 -1.33
N LEU A 47 -8.71 -9.64 -0.77
CA LEU A 47 -9.83 -10.30 -1.42
C LEU A 47 -11.10 -9.48 -1.23
N LEU A 48 -11.72 -9.10 -2.34
CA LEU A 48 -13.03 -8.45 -2.38
C LEU A 48 -14.11 -9.51 -2.53
N LEU A 49 -14.91 -9.70 -1.50
CA LEU A 49 -16.11 -10.54 -1.59
C LEU A 49 -17.18 -9.78 -2.39
N SER A 50 -17.71 -10.41 -3.43
CA SER A 50 -18.59 -9.75 -4.40
C SER A 50 -20.02 -10.28 -4.41
N SER A 51 -20.23 -11.55 -4.07
CA SER A 51 -21.56 -12.17 -4.08
C SER A 51 -21.63 -13.41 -3.21
N ILE A 52 -22.84 -13.82 -2.89
CA ILE A 52 -23.15 -15.09 -2.25
C ILE A 52 -24.12 -15.87 -3.14
N THR A 53 -23.87 -17.17 -3.27
CA THR A 53 -24.72 -18.07 -4.05
C THR A 53 -25.23 -19.17 -3.13
N ILE A 54 -26.53 -19.41 -3.14
CA ILE A 54 -27.16 -20.55 -2.46
C ILE A 54 -26.98 -21.76 -3.36
N SER A 55 -26.34 -22.79 -2.85
CA SER A 55 -26.20 -24.10 -3.52
C SER A 55 -27.35 -25.05 -3.18
N ASP A 56 -27.88 -24.93 -1.97
CA ASP A 56 -29.08 -25.65 -1.50
C ASP A 56 -29.86 -24.75 -0.53
N GLY A 57 -31.14 -24.56 -0.75
CA GLY A 57 -32.01 -23.77 0.12
C GLY A 57 -32.41 -24.49 1.39
N GLY A 58 -32.17 -25.80 1.49
CA GLY A 58 -32.62 -26.63 2.57
C GLY A 58 -34.15 -26.79 2.59
N ALA A 59 -34.70 -27.24 3.70
CA ALA A 59 -36.13 -27.41 3.85
C ALA A 59 -36.58 -27.31 5.31
N SER A 60 -37.88 -27.11 5.49
CA SER A 60 -38.57 -27.13 6.78
C SER A 60 -38.19 -26.02 7.76
N TYR A 61 -37.71 -24.89 7.26
CA TYR A 61 -37.43 -23.70 8.07
C TYR A 61 -38.73 -23.00 8.46
N ASN A 62 -38.97 -22.85 9.76
CA ASN A 62 -40.07 -22.03 10.28
C ASN A 62 -39.73 -20.56 10.41
N THR A 63 -38.44 -20.28 10.57
CA THR A 63 -37.84 -18.93 10.61
C THR A 63 -36.54 -18.94 9.84
N ALA A 64 -36.19 -17.81 9.23
CA ALA A 64 -34.93 -17.68 8.51
C ALA A 64 -33.74 -18.03 9.43
N PRO A 65 -32.83 -18.90 9.00
CA PRO A 65 -31.64 -19.21 9.76
C PRO A 65 -30.70 -17.98 9.82
N THR A 66 -29.91 -17.90 10.88
CA THR A 66 -28.84 -16.91 10.94
C THR A 66 -27.71 -17.34 10.01
N VAL A 67 -27.28 -16.45 9.12
CA VAL A 67 -26.15 -16.66 8.25
C VAL A 67 -24.88 -16.28 9.00
N ASN A 68 -23.98 -17.23 9.22
CA ASN A 68 -22.69 -17.00 9.84
C ASN A 68 -21.61 -17.09 8.78
N ILE A 69 -20.96 -15.99 8.49
CA ILE A 69 -19.79 -15.91 7.62
C ILE A 69 -18.55 -15.84 8.50
N GLN A 70 -17.56 -16.69 8.24
CA GLN A 70 -16.33 -16.70 9.03
C GLN A 70 -15.66 -15.33 9.03
N ALA A 71 -15.20 -14.87 10.19
CA ALA A 71 -14.47 -13.61 10.30
C ALA A 71 -13.09 -13.68 9.60
N PRO A 72 -12.55 -12.56 9.08
CA PRO A 72 -11.25 -12.53 8.41
C PRO A 72 -10.09 -12.95 9.34
N PHE A 73 -10.23 -12.68 10.64
CA PHE A 73 -9.28 -13.10 11.67
C PHE A 73 -10.01 -13.80 12.80
N THR A 74 -9.74 -15.07 13.01
CA THR A 74 -10.41 -15.91 14.03
C THR A 74 -9.78 -15.81 15.41
N ASP A 75 -8.62 -15.16 15.54
CA ASP A 75 -7.84 -14.96 16.77
C ASP A 75 -8.13 -13.62 17.47
N ALA A 76 -9.09 -12.84 16.98
CA ALA A 76 -9.46 -11.56 17.57
C ALA A 76 -10.28 -11.73 18.86
N GLY A 77 -9.77 -11.19 19.97
CA GLY A 77 -10.50 -11.12 21.23
C GLY A 77 -11.57 -10.02 21.24
N ALA A 78 -12.64 -10.18 22.01
CA ALA A 78 -13.69 -9.16 22.10
C ALA A 78 -13.13 -7.86 22.76
N TRP A 79 -13.45 -6.71 22.17
CA TRP A 79 -13.18 -5.42 22.79
C TRP A 79 -14.03 -5.26 24.07
N ALA A 80 -13.40 -4.81 25.14
CA ALA A 80 -14.11 -4.40 26.35
C ALA A 80 -13.37 -3.20 27.01
N ASN A 81 -14.17 -2.26 27.51
CA ASN A 81 -13.65 -1.12 28.25
C ASN A 81 -12.84 -1.60 29.50
N GLY A 82 -11.63 -1.07 29.68
CA GLY A 82 -10.73 -1.43 30.77
C GLY A 82 -9.86 -2.66 30.49
N ASN A 83 -10.02 -3.35 29.38
CA ASN A 83 -9.13 -4.45 29.02
C ASN A 83 -7.73 -3.93 28.69
N VAL A 84 -6.72 -4.62 29.22
CA VAL A 84 -5.32 -4.40 28.84
C VAL A 84 -5.00 -5.24 27.62
N VAL A 85 -4.47 -4.58 26.60
CA VAL A 85 -4.10 -5.23 25.32
C VAL A 85 -2.64 -4.97 24.99
N LEU A 86 -2.04 -5.91 24.28
CA LEU A 86 -0.63 -5.94 23.94
C LEU A 86 -0.42 -5.72 22.45
N LEU A 87 0.75 -5.19 22.10
CA LEU A 87 1.18 -5.01 20.72
C LEU A 87 1.00 -6.31 19.90
N GLY A 88 0.40 -6.20 18.71
CA GLY A 88 0.13 -7.31 17.80
C GLY A 88 -1.09 -8.16 18.15
N GLN A 89 -1.72 -7.98 19.32
CA GLN A 89 -2.99 -8.63 19.59
C GLN A 89 -4.08 -8.10 18.66
N LYS A 90 -5.04 -8.98 18.34
CA LYS A 90 -6.23 -8.59 17.57
C LYS A 90 -7.43 -8.44 18.48
N VAL A 91 -8.20 -7.41 18.23
CA VAL A 91 -9.40 -7.05 19.01
C VAL A 91 -10.56 -6.87 18.06
N GLN A 92 -11.72 -7.41 18.41
CA GLN A 92 -12.97 -7.26 17.66
C GLN A 92 -13.97 -6.40 18.43
N HIS A 93 -14.55 -5.42 17.75
CA HIS A 93 -15.72 -4.70 18.23
C HIS A 93 -16.79 -4.69 17.13
N GLU A 94 -17.97 -5.21 17.45
CA GLU A 94 -18.99 -5.51 16.46
C GLU A 94 -18.40 -6.39 15.33
N ASN A 95 -18.55 -5.98 14.07
CA ASN A 95 -18.00 -6.69 12.93
C ASN A 95 -16.58 -6.22 12.55
N ASN A 96 -16.07 -5.14 13.17
CA ASN A 96 -14.74 -4.59 12.86
C ASN A 96 -13.66 -5.25 13.69
N GLN A 97 -12.51 -5.49 13.07
CA GLN A 97 -11.33 -6.09 13.67
C GLN A 97 -10.14 -5.15 13.59
N TYR A 98 -9.36 -5.14 14.66
CA TYR A 98 -8.26 -4.21 14.86
C TYR A 98 -7.03 -4.95 15.36
N GLU A 99 -5.86 -4.50 14.92
CA GLU A 99 -4.57 -4.89 15.49
C GLU A 99 -4.08 -3.83 16.46
N VAL A 100 -3.59 -4.25 17.60
CA VAL A 100 -3.00 -3.36 18.61
C VAL A 100 -1.61 -2.93 18.13
N THR A 101 -1.44 -1.67 17.76
CA THR A 101 -0.15 -1.08 17.36
C THR A 101 0.59 -0.41 18.50
N LYS A 102 -0.09 -0.20 19.62
CA LYS A 102 0.49 0.30 20.87
C LYS A 102 -0.23 -0.36 22.04
N SER A 103 0.52 -1.05 22.89
CA SER A 103 -0.02 -1.68 24.10
C SER A 103 -0.63 -0.64 25.04
N GLY A 104 -1.69 -1.02 25.74
CA GLY A 104 -2.35 -0.11 26.67
C GLY A 104 -3.68 -0.65 27.18
N THR A 105 -4.44 0.21 27.84
CA THR A 105 -5.77 -0.10 28.35
C THR A 105 -6.82 0.51 27.43
N LEU A 106 -7.74 -0.32 26.96
CA LEU A 106 -8.86 0.10 26.14
C LEU A 106 -9.84 0.98 26.92
N ALA A 107 -10.34 2.03 26.30
CA ALA A 107 -11.33 2.92 26.91
C ALA A 107 -12.42 3.33 25.92
N THR A 108 -13.58 3.73 26.48
CA THR A 108 -14.68 4.30 25.71
C THR A 108 -14.31 5.67 25.11
N PRO A 109 -14.83 5.99 23.90
CA PRO A 109 -15.74 5.19 23.10
C PRO A 109 -15.06 3.95 22.49
N ALA A 110 -15.85 2.91 22.21
CA ALA A 110 -15.37 1.74 21.46
C ALA A 110 -14.94 2.14 20.03
N PRO A 111 -13.97 1.43 19.42
CA PRO A 111 -13.50 1.77 18.08
C PRO A 111 -14.56 1.44 17.02
N ILE A 112 -14.83 2.38 16.13
CA ILE A 112 -15.76 2.21 15.01
C ILE A 112 -15.11 2.58 13.66
N HIS A 113 -13.86 3.05 13.68
CA HIS A 113 -13.15 3.45 12.46
C HIS A 113 -12.85 2.25 11.56
N ARG A 114 -12.83 2.50 10.24
CA ARG A 114 -12.58 1.50 9.18
C ARG A 114 -11.38 1.84 8.30
N ARG A 115 -10.48 2.70 8.80
CA ARG A 115 -9.23 3.08 8.14
C ARG A 115 -8.25 3.61 9.19
N GLY A 116 -6.95 3.32 8.99
CA GLY A 116 -5.88 3.91 9.78
C GLY A 116 -5.80 3.39 11.22
N ILE A 117 -5.23 4.21 12.08
CA ILE A 117 -4.97 3.91 13.48
C ILE A 117 -5.68 4.97 14.33
N VAL A 118 -6.37 4.53 15.39
CA VAL A 118 -7.06 5.39 16.35
C VAL A 118 -6.73 4.95 17.77
N ASP A 119 -6.56 5.92 18.66
CA ASP A 119 -6.36 5.65 20.08
C ASP A 119 -7.67 5.17 20.73
N SER A 120 -7.57 4.14 21.58
CA SER A 120 -8.62 3.66 22.47
C SER A 120 -8.05 3.61 23.88
N GLY A 121 -8.30 4.65 24.67
CA GLY A 121 -7.64 4.85 25.96
C GLY A 121 -6.14 5.11 25.82
N THR A 122 -5.30 4.24 26.40
CA THR A 122 -3.85 4.32 26.26
C THR A 122 -3.29 3.40 25.16
N ALA A 123 -4.13 2.53 24.59
CA ALA A 123 -3.79 1.67 23.46
C ALA A 123 -4.05 2.38 22.12
N ALA A 124 -3.40 1.93 21.04
CA ALA A 124 -3.70 2.34 19.68
C ALA A 124 -4.11 1.12 18.84
N LEU A 125 -5.17 1.27 18.07
CA LEU A 125 -5.82 0.22 17.30
C LEU A 125 -5.80 0.54 15.81
N LYS A 126 -5.13 -0.30 15.02
CA LYS A 126 -5.12 -0.24 13.55
C LYS A 126 -6.28 -1.08 13.02
N TYR A 127 -7.11 -0.49 12.19
CA TYR A 127 -8.12 -1.27 11.47
C TYR A 127 -7.47 -2.29 10.54
N ILE A 128 -7.92 -3.56 10.60
CA ILE A 128 -7.40 -4.66 9.79
C ILE A 128 -8.50 -5.41 9.00
N GLY A 129 -9.77 -5.20 9.32
CA GLY A 129 -10.85 -5.83 8.58
C GLY A 129 -12.22 -5.69 9.20
N THR A 130 -13.23 -6.09 8.44
CA THR A 130 -14.65 -6.18 8.87
C THR A 130 -15.20 -7.53 8.45
N GLN A 131 -15.82 -8.23 9.39
CA GLN A 131 -16.53 -9.48 9.10
C GLN A 131 -17.71 -9.20 8.17
N ALA A 132 -17.81 -9.98 7.09
CA ALA A 132 -18.99 -9.96 6.22
C ALA A 132 -20.21 -10.47 6.98
N THR A 133 -21.35 -9.84 6.75
CA THR A 133 -22.64 -10.24 7.32
C THR A 133 -23.70 -10.34 6.23
N GLY A 134 -24.78 -11.07 6.50
CA GLY A 134 -25.87 -11.19 5.56
C GLY A 134 -27.12 -11.76 6.21
N THR A 135 -28.25 -11.46 5.59
CA THR A 135 -29.59 -11.86 6.05
C THR A 135 -30.22 -12.82 5.06
N ALA A 136 -30.62 -14.00 5.54
CA ALA A 136 -31.36 -14.98 4.76
C ALA A 136 -32.83 -14.61 4.64
N THR A 137 -33.41 -14.85 3.47
CA THR A 137 -34.86 -14.71 3.20
C THR A 137 -35.44 -16.07 2.84
N LEU A 138 -36.60 -16.38 3.42
CA LEU A 138 -37.35 -17.58 3.11
C LEU A 138 -38.46 -17.31 2.08
N THR A 139 -38.68 -18.26 1.21
CA THR A 139 -39.93 -18.39 0.46
C THR A 139 -40.53 -19.74 0.76
N GLY A 140 -41.68 -19.76 1.46
CA GLY A 140 -42.18 -21.00 2.08
C GLY A 140 -41.30 -21.41 3.25
N ASP A 141 -40.71 -22.59 3.17
CA ASP A 141 -39.84 -23.18 4.19
C ASP A 141 -38.40 -23.42 3.72
N GLU A 142 -38.00 -22.73 2.66
CA GLU A 142 -36.70 -22.83 2.00
C GLU A 142 -35.97 -21.47 1.95
N VAL A 143 -34.66 -21.45 2.12
CA VAL A 143 -33.83 -20.23 1.94
C VAL A 143 -33.68 -19.95 0.45
N THR A 144 -34.21 -18.82 -0.01
CA THR A 144 -34.22 -18.47 -1.44
C THR A 144 -33.27 -17.34 -1.80
N SER A 145 -32.89 -16.52 -0.84
CA SER A 145 -31.87 -15.46 -1.05
C SER A 145 -31.12 -15.11 0.23
N ILE A 146 -29.93 -14.61 0.07
CA ILE A 146 -29.12 -13.99 1.14
C ILE A 146 -28.74 -12.61 0.66
N THR A 147 -29.12 -11.59 1.41
CA THR A 147 -28.68 -10.22 1.17
C THR A 147 -27.45 -9.96 2.03
N LEU A 148 -26.33 -9.63 1.41
CA LEU A 148 -25.10 -9.25 2.10
C LEU A 148 -25.12 -7.78 2.49
N ASP A 149 -24.52 -7.46 3.63
CA ASP A 149 -24.34 -6.10 4.11
C ASP A 149 -23.01 -5.55 3.55
N GLY A 150 -23.13 -4.56 2.65
CA GLY A 150 -22.01 -4.00 1.89
C GLY A 150 -21.37 -2.78 2.55
N MET A 151 -20.19 -2.50 2.09
CA MET A 151 -19.42 -1.27 2.32
C MET A 151 -19.03 -0.65 0.98
N ILE A 152 -18.93 0.66 0.90
CA ILE A 152 -18.48 1.32 -0.32
C ILE A 152 -16.99 1.04 -0.52
N TYR A 153 -16.67 0.41 -1.64
CA TYR A 153 -15.32 0.05 -2.03
C TYR A 153 -14.66 1.10 -2.91
N ASN A 154 -15.40 1.58 -3.91
CA ASN A 154 -14.94 2.53 -4.89
C ASN A 154 -16.05 3.46 -5.36
N ILE A 155 -15.68 4.66 -5.77
CA ILE A 155 -16.53 5.58 -6.52
C ILE A 155 -15.80 5.88 -7.82
N GLU A 156 -16.22 5.23 -8.88
CA GLU A 156 -15.66 5.42 -10.21
C GLU A 156 -16.35 6.61 -10.90
N LEU A 157 -15.55 7.60 -11.32
CA LEU A 157 -16.08 8.72 -12.06
C LEU A 157 -16.40 8.29 -13.50
N THR A 158 -17.58 8.67 -13.97
CA THR A 158 -17.98 8.61 -15.38
C THR A 158 -17.87 9.97 -16.06
N SER A 159 -17.73 11.05 -15.26
CA SER A 159 -17.37 12.39 -15.67
C SER A 159 -16.81 13.15 -14.46
N GLY A 160 -15.70 13.84 -14.62
CA GLY A 160 -15.17 14.74 -13.59
C GLY A 160 -15.94 16.05 -13.43
N GLY A 161 -16.88 16.31 -14.32
CA GLY A 161 -17.56 17.60 -14.41
C GLY A 161 -16.63 18.72 -14.87
N LEU A 162 -17.14 19.93 -14.95
CA LEU A 162 -16.36 21.11 -15.35
C LEU A 162 -16.98 22.37 -14.74
N GLY A 163 -16.13 23.31 -14.34
CA GLY A 163 -16.57 24.63 -13.87
C GLY A 163 -16.76 24.75 -12.36
N TYR A 164 -16.29 23.80 -11.58
CA TYR A 164 -16.26 23.92 -10.13
C TYR A 164 -15.26 24.99 -9.69
N ASN A 165 -15.69 25.85 -8.77
CA ASN A 165 -14.84 26.86 -8.13
C ASN A 165 -14.19 26.36 -6.83
N SER A 166 -14.72 25.28 -6.28
CA SER A 166 -14.23 24.57 -5.09
C SER A 166 -14.67 23.10 -5.14
N ALA A 167 -14.10 22.26 -4.30
CA ALA A 167 -14.50 20.86 -4.19
C ALA A 167 -16.01 20.74 -3.86
N PRO A 168 -16.80 20.04 -4.70
CA PRO A 168 -18.23 19.89 -4.46
C PRO A 168 -18.50 18.94 -3.28
N THR A 169 -19.62 19.10 -2.61
CA THR A 169 -20.14 18.10 -1.69
C THR A 169 -20.45 16.82 -2.46
N VAL A 170 -20.01 15.67 -1.97
CA VAL A 170 -20.38 14.36 -2.52
C VAL A 170 -21.52 13.80 -1.69
N ASN A 171 -22.69 13.62 -2.32
CA ASN A 171 -23.87 13.08 -1.67
C ASN A 171 -24.08 11.63 -2.10
N ILE A 172 -24.15 10.74 -1.12
CA ILE A 172 -24.41 9.31 -1.34
C ILE A 172 -25.77 9.00 -0.75
N THR A 173 -26.70 8.56 -1.59
CA THR A 173 -28.10 8.37 -1.22
C THR A 173 -28.63 7.00 -1.64
N GLY A 174 -29.54 6.45 -0.85
CA GLY A 174 -30.09 5.12 -1.08
C GLY A 174 -29.17 4.00 -0.58
N GLY A 175 -29.40 2.79 -1.04
CA GLY A 175 -28.63 1.61 -0.65
C GLY A 175 -28.83 1.08 0.75
N GLY A 176 -29.48 1.84 1.66
CA GLY A 176 -29.77 1.43 3.04
C GLY A 176 -28.63 1.63 4.04
N GLY A 177 -27.40 1.81 3.59
CA GLY A 177 -26.23 1.95 4.44
C GLY A 177 -26.04 3.33 5.08
N THR A 178 -25.07 3.42 5.99
CA THR A 178 -24.77 4.63 6.77
C THR A 178 -23.26 4.77 7.02
N GLY A 179 -22.85 5.97 7.48
CA GLY A 179 -21.51 6.21 8.01
C GLY A 179 -20.40 6.37 6.97
N VAL A 180 -20.72 6.44 5.67
CA VAL A 180 -19.72 6.72 4.64
C VAL A 180 -19.20 8.14 4.77
N VAL A 181 -17.88 8.31 4.65
CA VAL A 181 -17.21 9.60 4.60
C VAL A 181 -16.30 9.62 3.39
N VAL A 182 -16.50 10.60 2.53
CA VAL A 182 -15.73 10.74 1.27
C VAL A 182 -15.24 12.17 1.10
N ALA A 183 -14.14 12.32 0.34
CA ALA A 183 -13.58 13.62 -0.01
C ALA A 183 -13.29 13.68 -1.52
N PRO A 184 -13.91 14.61 -2.28
CA PRO A 184 -13.55 14.79 -3.68
C PRO A 184 -12.20 15.49 -3.78
N VAL A 185 -11.34 15.01 -4.65
CA VAL A 185 -10.04 15.61 -4.99
C VAL A 185 -10.14 16.28 -6.33
N MET A 186 -9.74 17.55 -6.37
CA MET A 186 -9.89 18.39 -7.56
C MET A 186 -8.65 18.35 -8.46
N SER A 187 -8.88 18.45 -9.77
CA SER A 187 -7.88 18.82 -10.75
C SER A 187 -8.42 20.02 -11.55
N GLY A 188 -7.84 21.19 -11.32
CA GLY A 188 -8.38 22.44 -11.87
C GLY A 188 -9.83 22.69 -11.44
N THR A 189 -10.75 22.76 -12.40
CA THR A 189 -12.19 22.97 -12.16
C THR A 189 -13.02 21.68 -12.27
N SER A 190 -12.40 20.52 -12.23
CA SER A 190 -13.03 19.19 -12.34
C SER A 190 -12.68 18.32 -11.13
N VAL A 191 -13.51 17.35 -10.80
CA VAL A 191 -13.21 16.31 -9.82
C VAL A 191 -12.29 15.29 -10.48
N ALA A 192 -11.10 15.06 -9.92
CA ALA A 192 -10.15 14.06 -10.41
C ALA A 192 -10.50 12.65 -9.92
N TYR A 193 -10.81 12.52 -8.65
CA TYR A 193 -11.27 11.27 -8.03
C TYR A 193 -11.94 11.56 -6.68
N VAL A 194 -12.53 10.55 -6.07
CA VAL A 194 -13.12 10.63 -4.74
C VAL A 194 -12.34 9.71 -3.80
N ASP A 195 -11.74 10.29 -2.75
CA ASP A 195 -11.11 9.51 -1.68
C ASP A 195 -12.17 9.03 -0.69
N ILE A 196 -12.14 7.73 -0.33
CA ILE A 196 -13.05 7.13 0.65
C ILE A 196 -12.33 7.12 1.99
N LEU A 197 -12.75 7.98 2.89
CA LEU A 197 -12.17 8.12 4.23
C LEU A 197 -12.79 7.13 5.22
N ASP A 198 -14.08 6.81 5.08
CA ASP A 198 -14.79 5.72 5.74
C ASP A 198 -15.74 5.06 4.74
N SER A 199 -15.68 3.74 4.62
CA SER A 199 -16.49 2.96 3.67
C SER A 199 -17.97 2.88 4.02
N GLY A 200 -18.38 3.31 5.21
CA GLY A 200 -19.73 3.05 5.73
C GLY A 200 -20.02 1.56 5.90
N ILE A 201 -21.24 1.23 6.24
CA ILE A 201 -21.75 -0.15 6.45
C ILE A 201 -23.21 -0.29 6.05
N ASP A 202 -23.69 -1.54 6.03
CA ASP A 202 -25.09 -1.95 5.90
C ASP A 202 -25.73 -1.53 4.56
N TYR A 203 -24.92 -1.37 3.51
CA TYR A 203 -25.44 -1.17 2.17
C TYR A 203 -25.97 -2.50 1.61
N THR A 204 -27.28 -2.61 1.46
CA THR A 204 -27.95 -3.80 0.89
C THR A 204 -28.14 -3.71 -0.62
N SER A 205 -27.93 -2.53 -1.19
CA SER A 205 -27.93 -2.28 -2.63
C SER A 205 -26.99 -1.10 -2.95
N VAL A 206 -26.61 -0.97 -4.23
CA VAL A 206 -25.70 0.08 -4.68
C VAL A 206 -26.38 1.45 -4.51
N PRO A 207 -25.79 2.38 -3.72
CA PRO A 207 -26.31 3.74 -3.59
C PRO A 207 -26.03 4.59 -4.82
N THR A 208 -26.72 5.72 -4.93
CA THR A 208 -26.46 6.74 -5.96
C THR A 208 -25.50 7.79 -5.41
N VAL A 209 -24.53 8.19 -6.23
CA VAL A 209 -23.62 9.30 -5.93
C VAL A 209 -23.96 10.53 -6.77
N THR A 210 -23.97 11.71 -6.14
CA THR A 210 -24.17 13.01 -6.80
C THR A 210 -23.16 14.02 -6.27
N PHE A 211 -22.81 15.02 -7.09
CA PHE A 211 -21.77 15.99 -6.79
C PHE A 211 -22.31 17.41 -6.80
N GLY A 212 -22.22 18.09 -5.66
CA GLY A 212 -22.71 19.45 -5.45
C GLY A 212 -24.14 19.49 -4.94
N GLU A 213 -24.68 20.69 -4.86
CA GLU A 213 -26.04 20.98 -4.44
C GLU A 213 -26.98 20.99 -5.65
N GLN A 214 -28.08 20.25 -5.55
CA GLN A 214 -29.10 20.25 -6.61
C GLN A 214 -29.93 21.52 -6.54
N TRP A 215 -30.22 22.09 -7.71
CA TRP A 215 -31.17 23.20 -7.80
C TRP A 215 -32.54 22.78 -7.26
N GLU A 216 -33.11 23.65 -6.45
CA GLU A 216 -34.48 23.51 -5.95
C GLU A 216 -35.33 24.73 -6.28
N ALA A 217 -36.63 24.48 -6.54
CA ALA A 217 -37.58 25.54 -6.83
C ALA A 217 -37.87 26.39 -5.58
N SER A 218 -38.04 27.70 -5.77
CA SER A 218 -38.39 28.67 -4.69
C SER A 218 -37.44 28.64 -3.50
N THR A 219 -36.17 28.32 -3.75
CA THR A 219 -35.11 28.21 -2.74
C THR A 219 -34.15 29.41 -2.83
N ALA A 220 -33.75 29.93 -1.69
CA ALA A 220 -32.79 31.04 -1.62
C ALA A 220 -31.35 30.53 -1.70
N TYR A 221 -30.58 31.13 -2.60
CA TYR A 221 -29.14 30.87 -2.75
C TYR A 221 -28.36 32.18 -2.63
N SER A 222 -27.13 32.06 -2.16
CA SER A 222 -26.20 33.19 -1.99
C SER A 222 -25.33 33.38 -3.23
N THR A 223 -24.82 34.57 -3.44
CA THR A 223 -23.81 34.82 -4.49
C THR A 223 -22.56 33.99 -4.23
N GLY A 224 -22.13 33.24 -5.25
CA GLY A 224 -20.98 32.32 -5.19
C GLY A 224 -21.37 30.85 -5.04
N ASP A 225 -22.61 30.55 -4.61
CA ASP A 225 -23.09 29.17 -4.55
C ASP A 225 -23.04 28.51 -5.92
N GLN A 226 -22.72 27.22 -5.93
CA GLN A 226 -22.76 26.39 -7.13
C GLN A 226 -23.85 25.33 -6.98
N ILE A 227 -24.76 25.33 -7.95
CA ILE A 227 -25.91 24.42 -7.98
C ILE A 227 -26.00 23.74 -9.35
N TYR A 228 -26.45 22.50 -9.34
CA TYR A 228 -26.64 21.78 -10.61
C TYR A 228 -28.11 21.49 -10.89
N GLN A 229 -28.45 21.49 -12.17
CA GLN A 229 -29.74 21.04 -12.67
C GLN A 229 -29.55 20.15 -13.89
N SER A 230 -29.99 18.91 -13.79
CA SER A 230 -29.71 17.89 -14.81
C SER A 230 -28.19 17.80 -15.07
N ASN A 231 -27.73 17.95 -16.30
CA ASN A 231 -26.32 17.93 -16.64
C ASN A 231 -25.72 19.35 -16.80
N ARG A 232 -26.16 20.32 -16.00
CA ARG A 232 -25.68 21.70 -16.05
C ARG A 232 -25.29 22.18 -14.66
N LEU A 233 -24.11 22.78 -14.58
CA LEU A 233 -23.59 23.42 -13.37
C LEU A 233 -23.70 24.94 -13.54
N TYR A 234 -24.24 25.60 -12.53
CA TYR A 234 -24.42 27.04 -12.49
C TYR A 234 -23.74 27.62 -11.25
N THR A 235 -23.17 28.82 -11.42
CA THR A 235 -22.77 29.67 -10.29
C THR A 235 -23.79 30.78 -10.12
N VAL A 236 -24.22 31.01 -8.89
CA VAL A 236 -25.11 32.12 -8.53
C VAL A 236 -24.30 33.42 -8.55
N THR A 237 -24.52 34.27 -9.55
CA THR A 237 -23.82 35.56 -9.67
C THR A 237 -24.54 36.70 -8.93
N THR A 238 -25.85 36.58 -8.73
CA THR A 238 -26.64 37.44 -7.88
C THR A 238 -27.50 36.55 -6.99
N GLY A 239 -27.32 36.67 -5.67
CA GLY A 239 -28.10 35.91 -4.70
C GLY A 239 -29.59 36.31 -4.75
N GLY A 240 -30.44 35.32 -4.46
CA GLY A 240 -31.89 35.50 -4.51
C GLY A 240 -32.63 34.19 -4.44
N THR A 241 -33.94 34.22 -4.60
CA THR A 241 -34.81 33.04 -4.59
C THR A 241 -35.04 32.55 -6.03
N THR A 242 -34.83 31.28 -6.27
CA THR A 242 -35.06 30.65 -7.57
C THR A 242 -36.54 30.66 -7.96
N SER A 243 -36.81 30.57 -9.26
CA SER A 243 -38.17 30.43 -9.78
C SER A 243 -38.73 29.02 -9.53
N THR A 244 -39.99 28.80 -9.91
CA THR A 244 -40.58 27.45 -9.94
C THR A 244 -40.15 26.64 -11.18
N THR A 245 -39.54 27.30 -12.17
CA THR A 245 -39.07 26.67 -13.42
C THR A 245 -37.57 26.48 -13.36
N ALA A 246 -37.14 25.24 -13.60
CA ALA A 246 -35.72 24.87 -13.58
C ALA A 246 -34.93 25.62 -14.68
N PRO A 247 -33.67 26.01 -14.40
CA PRO A 247 -32.81 26.65 -15.39
C PRO A 247 -32.44 25.65 -16.49
N SER A 248 -32.41 26.13 -17.72
CA SER A 248 -32.13 25.26 -18.90
C SER A 248 -31.08 25.83 -19.87
N HIS A 249 -30.56 27.05 -19.64
CA HIS A 249 -29.54 27.64 -20.50
C HIS A 249 -28.17 26.93 -20.31
N ASN A 250 -27.40 26.90 -21.38
CA ASN A 250 -26.10 26.21 -21.44
C ASN A 250 -24.95 27.17 -21.85
N SER A 251 -25.17 28.44 -21.70
CA SER A 251 -24.17 29.48 -21.94
C SER A 251 -24.60 30.80 -21.28
N GLY A 252 -23.65 31.61 -20.87
CA GLY A 252 -23.90 32.92 -20.26
C GLY A 252 -24.68 32.89 -18.94
N SER A 253 -25.31 34.00 -18.60
CA SER A 253 -26.09 34.18 -17.38
C SER A 253 -27.57 34.43 -17.70
N ALA A 254 -28.45 33.88 -16.88
CA ALA A 254 -29.89 34.10 -16.99
C ALA A 254 -30.54 34.28 -15.60
N ALA A 255 -31.57 35.09 -15.52
CA ALA A 255 -32.37 35.22 -14.30
C ALA A 255 -33.18 33.92 -14.07
N ASN A 256 -33.24 33.50 -12.81
CA ASN A 256 -34.09 32.40 -12.35
C ASN A 256 -34.76 32.83 -11.04
N GLY A 257 -35.95 33.38 -11.12
CA GLY A 257 -36.58 34.09 -10.01
C GLY A 257 -35.92 35.46 -9.74
N THR A 258 -35.51 35.70 -8.50
CA THR A 258 -34.73 36.89 -8.12
C THR A 258 -33.20 36.59 -8.15
N ALA A 259 -32.81 35.35 -8.27
CA ALA A 259 -31.41 34.94 -8.46
C ALA A 259 -30.98 35.05 -9.93
N THR A 260 -29.68 35.26 -10.16
CA THR A 260 -29.07 35.19 -11.49
C THR A 260 -28.07 34.02 -11.50
N LEU A 261 -28.25 33.12 -12.46
CA LEU A 261 -27.46 31.90 -12.63
C LEU A 261 -26.58 32.01 -13.85
N GLN A 262 -25.27 31.84 -13.69
CA GLN A 262 -24.31 31.73 -14.79
C GLN A 262 -24.00 30.27 -15.06
N TYR A 263 -24.18 29.83 -16.29
CA TYR A 263 -23.72 28.51 -16.69
C TYR A 263 -22.20 28.46 -16.68
N VAL A 264 -21.62 27.47 -15.99
CA VAL A 264 -20.17 27.32 -15.85
C VAL A 264 -19.66 25.94 -16.32
N GLY A 265 -20.55 24.98 -16.56
CA GLY A 265 -20.14 23.65 -17.00
C GLY A 265 -21.15 22.55 -16.67
N SER A 266 -20.64 21.38 -16.34
CA SER A 266 -21.43 20.20 -15.99
C SER A 266 -21.04 19.64 -14.62
N PRO A 267 -21.96 19.04 -13.88
CA PRO A 267 -21.63 18.33 -12.64
C PRO A 267 -20.83 17.07 -12.94
N ALA A 268 -20.02 16.65 -11.97
CA ALA A 268 -19.39 15.35 -11.99
C ALA A 268 -20.46 14.24 -11.84
N THR A 269 -20.17 13.08 -12.43
CA THR A 269 -20.99 11.87 -12.30
C THR A 269 -20.11 10.65 -12.04
N GLY A 270 -20.67 9.65 -11.38
CA GLY A 270 -19.93 8.44 -11.05
C GLY A 270 -20.86 7.29 -10.67
N THR A 271 -20.26 6.14 -10.49
CA THR A 271 -20.91 4.92 -10.02
C THR A 271 -20.24 4.43 -8.74
N VAL A 272 -21.01 3.80 -7.87
CA VAL A 272 -20.54 3.26 -6.60
C VAL A 272 -20.37 1.74 -6.73
N GLU A 273 -19.26 1.23 -6.24
CA GLU A 273 -19.00 -0.20 -6.12
C GLU A 273 -19.01 -0.60 -4.65
N LEU A 274 -19.64 -1.73 -4.35
CA LEU A 274 -19.71 -2.32 -3.02
C LEU A 274 -18.75 -3.50 -2.90
N LYS A 275 -18.23 -3.70 -1.69
CA LYS A 275 -17.58 -4.92 -1.21
C LYS A 275 -18.30 -5.43 0.04
N TYR A 276 -18.15 -6.71 0.35
CA TYR A 276 -18.77 -7.32 1.51
C TYR A 276 -17.71 -7.82 2.49
N GLY A 277 -17.61 -7.16 3.65
CA GLY A 277 -16.51 -7.37 4.56
C GLY A 277 -15.17 -6.81 4.06
N ALA A 278 -14.11 -6.98 4.83
CA ALA A 278 -12.75 -6.51 4.52
C ALA A 278 -11.70 -7.34 5.27
N GLY A 279 -10.46 -7.35 4.75
CA GLY A 279 -9.32 -8.04 5.38
C GLY A 279 -9.26 -9.55 5.11
N TYR A 280 -10.10 -10.07 4.22
CA TYR A 280 -10.08 -11.48 3.84
C TYR A 280 -8.88 -11.79 2.93
N THR A 281 -8.18 -12.88 3.25
CA THR A 281 -7.10 -13.43 2.41
C THR A 281 -7.53 -14.68 1.63
N ALA A 282 -8.67 -15.27 2.00
CA ALA A 282 -9.30 -16.41 1.34
C ALA A 282 -10.82 -16.28 1.43
N ILE A 283 -11.53 -16.98 0.55
CA ILE A 283 -12.99 -17.06 0.61
C ILE A 283 -13.39 -17.67 1.95
N PRO A 284 -14.22 -16.98 2.78
CA PRO A 284 -14.63 -17.50 4.08
C PRO A 284 -15.74 -18.57 3.94
N ASP A 285 -15.79 -19.46 4.91
CA ASP A 285 -16.88 -20.43 5.04
C ASP A 285 -18.18 -19.73 5.44
N VAL A 286 -19.29 -20.23 4.88
CA VAL A 286 -20.65 -19.81 5.21
C VAL A 286 -21.36 -20.98 5.92
N THR A 287 -21.96 -20.69 7.06
CA THR A 287 -22.73 -21.68 7.81
C THR A 287 -24.09 -21.12 8.24
N PHE A 288 -25.08 -21.98 8.42
CA PHE A 288 -26.41 -21.59 8.82
C PHE A 288 -26.71 -22.08 10.24
N GLN A 289 -27.01 -21.13 11.12
CA GLN A 289 -27.50 -21.46 12.46
C GLN A 289 -29.00 -21.47 12.47
N VAL A 290 -29.58 -22.65 12.69
CA VAL A 290 -31.01 -22.84 12.73
C VAL A 290 -31.60 -22.26 14.03
N VAL A 291 -32.60 -21.40 13.89
CA VAL A 291 -33.34 -20.82 15.02
C VAL A 291 -34.54 -21.69 15.40
N SER A 292 -35.28 -22.20 14.40
CA SER A 292 -36.44 -23.06 14.61
C SER A 292 -36.75 -23.87 13.36
N GLY A 293 -36.67 -25.21 13.49
CA GLY A 293 -36.93 -26.13 12.37
C GLY A 293 -35.92 -25.97 11.23
N GLY A 294 -36.02 -26.83 10.25
CA GLY A 294 -35.21 -26.74 9.03
C GLY A 294 -33.79 -27.28 9.13
N SER A 295 -33.25 -27.64 7.98
CA SER A 295 -31.88 -28.10 7.80
C SER A 295 -31.49 -28.10 6.30
N GLY A 296 -30.22 -28.27 6.02
CA GLY A 296 -29.72 -28.53 4.67
C GLY A 296 -29.42 -27.31 3.84
N ALA A 297 -29.63 -26.08 4.32
CA ALA A 297 -29.22 -24.91 3.57
C ALA A 297 -27.67 -24.85 3.45
N ASP A 298 -27.22 -24.57 2.25
CA ASP A 298 -25.79 -24.40 1.90
C ASP A 298 -25.61 -23.24 0.95
N ALA A 299 -24.50 -22.50 1.14
CA ALA A 299 -24.15 -21.34 0.31
C ALA A 299 -22.63 -21.12 0.30
N TYR A 300 -22.15 -20.49 -0.75
CA TYR A 300 -20.76 -20.09 -0.86
C TYR A 300 -20.60 -18.65 -1.33
N LEU A 301 -19.54 -18.01 -0.91
CA LEU A 301 -19.15 -16.67 -1.32
C LEU A 301 -18.23 -16.72 -2.55
N SER A 302 -18.32 -15.70 -3.36
CA SER A 302 -17.39 -15.43 -4.44
C SER A 302 -16.64 -14.14 -4.16
N GLY A 303 -15.39 -14.07 -4.62
CA GLY A 303 -14.57 -12.87 -4.45
C GLY A 303 -13.46 -12.82 -5.49
N VAL A 304 -12.92 -11.64 -5.68
CA VAL A 304 -11.81 -11.37 -6.58
C VAL A 304 -10.68 -10.68 -5.82
N LYS A 305 -9.44 -10.87 -6.28
CA LYS A 305 -8.32 -10.09 -5.73
C LYS A 305 -8.54 -8.62 -6.01
N SER A 306 -8.22 -7.78 -5.04
CA SER A 306 -8.26 -6.33 -5.22
C SER A 306 -6.99 -5.84 -5.90
N GLU A 307 -7.13 -5.07 -6.94
CA GLU A 307 -6.00 -4.51 -7.68
C GLU A 307 -5.49 -3.21 -7.02
N ALA A 308 -4.27 -2.81 -7.37
CA ALA A 308 -3.70 -1.54 -6.93
C ALA A 308 -4.62 -0.37 -7.28
N LYS A 309 -4.62 0.66 -6.45
CA LYS A 309 -5.50 1.83 -6.63
C LYS A 309 -4.69 3.07 -6.98
N VAL A 310 -4.96 3.60 -8.17
CA VAL A 310 -4.27 4.75 -8.73
C VAL A 310 -5.26 5.72 -9.34
N PHE A 311 -4.88 7.00 -9.42
CA PHE A 311 -5.73 8.05 -9.96
C PHE A 311 -4.92 8.98 -10.88
N PRO A 312 -5.42 9.30 -12.08
CA PRO A 312 -4.82 10.30 -12.94
C PRO A 312 -5.13 11.71 -12.44
N ILE A 313 -4.18 12.60 -12.59
CA ILE A 313 -4.36 14.04 -12.42
C ILE A 313 -4.32 14.69 -13.79
N LEU A 314 -5.34 15.46 -14.10
CA LEU A 314 -5.49 16.13 -15.41
C LEU A 314 -5.08 17.60 -15.30
N GLU A 315 -4.33 18.05 -16.30
CA GLU A 315 -4.03 19.47 -16.52
C GLU A 315 -4.23 19.81 -17.99
N SER A 316 -5.04 20.82 -18.26
CA SER A 316 -5.32 21.28 -19.63
C SER A 316 -5.77 20.16 -20.59
N GLY A 317 -6.57 19.21 -20.09
CA GLY A 317 -7.10 18.11 -20.89
C GLY A 317 -6.09 16.98 -21.17
N ARG A 318 -5.03 16.88 -20.36
CA ARG A 318 -3.97 15.86 -20.48
C ARG A 318 -3.72 15.21 -19.13
N ILE A 319 -3.27 13.99 -19.11
CA ILE A 319 -2.80 13.32 -17.89
C ILE A 319 -1.41 13.88 -17.53
N SER A 320 -1.34 14.73 -16.52
CA SER A 320 -0.09 15.38 -16.08
C SER A 320 0.68 14.55 -15.06
N SER A 321 -0.02 13.78 -14.23
CA SER A 321 0.57 12.90 -13.23
C SER A 321 -0.40 11.79 -12.82
N VAL A 322 0.13 10.79 -12.12
CA VAL A 322 -0.65 9.69 -11.54
C VAL A 322 -0.35 9.61 -10.05
N VAL A 323 -1.39 9.58 -9.25
CA VAL A 323 -1.32 9.37 -7.80
C VAL A 323 -1.51 7.89 -7.51
N ILE A 324 -0.53 7.27 -6.89
CA ILE A 324 -0.65 5.90 -6.39
C ILE A 324 -1.17 5.99 -4.96
N GLN A 325 -2.43 5.60 -4.73
CA GLN A 325 -3.03 5.57 -3.40
C GLN A 325 -2.67 4.27 -2.66
N ASP A 326 -2.67 3.15 -3.37
CA ASP A 326 -2.27 1.84 -2.86
C ASP A 326 -1.61 1.06 -4.01
N GLY A 327 -0.30 0.86 -3.92
CA GLY A 327 0.49 0.18 -4.95
C GLY A 327 0.28 -1.34 -4.99
N GLY A 328 -0.45 -1.90 -4.03
CA GLY A 328 -0.64 -3.34 -3.90
C GLY A 328 0.67 -4.09 -3.63
N ILE A 329 0.59 -5.40 -3.66
CA ILE A 329 1.74 -6.30 -3.47
C ILE A 329 1.59 -7.55 -4.33
N GLY A 330 2.70 -8.26 -4.55
CA GLY A 330 2.71 -9.57 -5.20
C GLY A 330 2.53 -9.54 -6.72
N TYR A 331 2.62 -8.37 -7.36
CA TYR A 331 2.62 -8.28 -8.81
C TYR A 331 3.92 -8.86 -9.39
N THR A 332 3.79 -9.83 -10.28
CA THR A 332 4.89 -10.23 -11.18
C THR A 332 4.75 -9.56 -12.53
N PHE A 333 3.53 -9.16 -12.88
CA PHE A 333 3.22 -8.29 -14.02
C PHE A 333 2.01 -7.42 -13.69
N ALA A 334 1.93 -6.26 -14.32
CA ALA A 334 0.75 -5.40 -14.29
C ALA A 334 0.55 -4.74 -15.66
N ASN A 335 -0.67 -4.81 -16.16
CA ASN A 335 -1.09 -4.11 -17.38
C ASN A 335 -1.88 -2.87 -16.97
N VAL A 336 -1.68 -1.80 -17.70
CA VAL A 336 -2.36 -0.53 -17.46
C VAL A 336 -3.21 -0.18 -18.65
N SER A 337 -4.44 0.24 -18.38
CA SER A 337 -5.31 0.83 -19.40
C SER A 337 -5.88 2.17 -18.93
N VAL A 338 -5.93 3.13 -19.82
CA VAL A 338 -6.54 4.44 -19.57
C VAL A 338 -7.90 4.46 -20.23
N THR A 339 -8.93 4.82 -19.47
CA THR A 339 -10.29 5.04 -19.97
C THR A 339 -10.73 6.47 -19.64
N GLY A 340 -11.63 7.04 -20.41
CA GLY A 340 -12.10 8.41 -20.23
C GLY A 340 -12.73 8.94 -21.51
N ASP A 341 -12.95 10.25 -21.55
CA ASP A 341 -13.54 10.95 -22.70
C ASP A 341 -12.49 11.52 -23.68
N GLY A 342 -11.21 11.50 -23.30
CA GLY A 342 -10.09 11.89 -24.15
C GLY A 342 -9.49 10.73 -24.95
N THR A 343 -8.37 10.99 -25.63
CA THR A 343 -7.69 10.02 -26.50
C THR A 343 -6.16 10.06 -26.34
N ASP A 344 -5.52 9.01 -26.84
CA ASP A 344 -4.06 8.91 -27.04
C ASP A 344 -3.19 8.91 -25.75
N ALA A 345 -3.80 8.79 -24.56
CA ALA A 345 -3.00 8.62 -23.34
C ALA A 345 -2.54 7.18 -23.20
N THR A 346 -1.27 7.03 -22.85
CA THR A 346 -0.66 5.75 -22.50
C THR A 346 0.17 5.91 -21.25
N VAL A 347 0.06 4.92 -20.37
CA VAL A 347 0.75 4.89 -19.08
C VAL A 347 1.35 3.50 -18.91
N SER A 348 2.58 3.44 -18.47
CA SER A 348 3.27 2.22 -18.09
C SER A 348 3.51 2.19 -16.58
N VAL A 349 3.79 1.00 -16.05
CA VAL A 349 3.96 0.77 -14.62
C VAL A 349 5.33 0.18 -14.34
N ASP A 350 6.00 0.72 -13.31
CA ASP A 350 7.19 0.12 -12.74
C ASP A 350 6.82 -0.62 -11.46
N LEU A 351 7.09 -1.91 -11.46
CA LEU A 351 6.88 -2.76 -10.29
C LEU A 351 8.09 -2.70 -9.36
N SER A 352 7.80 -2.69 -8.07
CA SER A 352 8.82 -2.97 -7.06
C SER A 352 9.41 -4.33 -7.38
N PRO A 353 10.71 -4.40 -7.49
CA PRO A 353 11.35 -5.68 -7.52
C PRO A 353 10.92 -6.45 -6.27
N GLY A 354 10.55 -7.69 -6.46
CA GLY A 354 10.31 -8.62 -5.37
C GLY A 354 11.39 -8.57 -4.31
N ASP A 355 11.25 -9.35 -3.25
CA ASP A 355 12.28 -9.52 -2.22
C ASP A 355 13.67 -9.32 -2.82
N ILE A 356 14.46 -8.40 -2.24
CA ILE A 356 15.81 -8.04 -2.73
C ILE A 356 16.64 -9.30 -3.03
N ASN A 357 16.44 -10.36 -2.26
CA ASN A 357 17.12 -11.64 -2.48
C ASN A 357 16.59 -12.37 -3.73
N THR A 358 15.28 -12.35 -3.95
CA THR A 358 14.66 -12.92 -5.16
C THR A 358 15.01 -12.07 -6.37
N LEU A 359 15.03 -10.75 -6.24
CA LEU A 359 15.47 -9.84 -7.29
C LEU A 359 16.96 -10.06 -7.59
N GLN A 360 17.80 -10.12 -6.57
CA GLN A 360 19.22 -10.37 -6.71
C GLN A 360 19.44 -11.74 -7.37
N ALA A 361 18.74 -12.80 -6.91
CA ALA A 361 18.83 -14.13 -7.49
C ALA A 361 18.33 -14.16 -8.94
N ASN A 362 17.24 -13.50 -9.25
CA ASN A 362 16.73 -13.37 -10.62
C ASN A 362 17.67 -12.55 -11.50
N THR A 363 18.21 -11.45 -10.96
CA THR A 363 19.21 -10.64 -11.65
C THR A 363 20.49 -11.46 -11.90
N GLU A 364 20.92 -12.26 -10.94
CA GLU A 364 22.06 -13.16 -11.08
C GLU A 364 21.79 -14.30 -12.08
N LEU A 365 20.58 -14.85 -12.09
CA LEU A 365 20.15 -15.89 -13.06
C LEU A 365 20.00 -15.32 -14.48
N LEU A 366 19.52 -14.10 -14.62
CA LEU A 366 19.33 -13.44 -15.91
C LEU A 366 20.60 -12.78 -16.42
N THR A 367 21.59 -12.53 -15.53
CA THR A 367 22.87 -11.94 -15.91
C THR A 367 23.77 -13.02 -16.49
N THR A 368 23.75 -13.16 -17.79
CA THR A 368 24.83 -13.85 -18.47
C THR A 368 26.08 -12.99 -18.35
N ALA A 369 27.14 -13.53 -17.76
CA ALA A 369 28.41 -12.83 -17.61
C ALA A 369 28.88 -12.30 -18.97
N GLY A 370 29.18 -10.98 -19.03
CA GLY A 370 29.70 -10.39 -20.24
C GLY A 370 28.64 -10.09 -21.31
N GLN A 371 27.43 -9.76 -20.94
CA GLN A 371 26.45 -9.16 -21.86
C GLN A 371 26.64 -7.66 -21.96
N ILE A 372 26.27 -7.08 -23.11
CA ILE A 372 26.21 -5.63 -23.31
C ILE A 372 24.79 -5.18 -23.02
N MET A 373 24.60 -4.57 -21.85
CA MET A 373 23.30 -4.15 -21.36
C MET A 373 22.68 -3.04 -22.21
N SER A 374 23.50 -2.09 -22.65
CA SER A 374 23.08 -0.96 -23.46
C SER A 374 24.25 -0.32 -24.19
N CYS A 375 23.95 0.46 -25.20
CA CYS A 375 24.89 1.37 -25.83
C CYS A 375 24.43 2.81 -25.61
N VAL A 376 25.22 3.60 -24.88
CA VAL A 376 24.94 5.00 -24.60
C VAL A 376 25.52 5.89 -25.67
N VAL A 377 24.70 6.69 -26.33
CA VAL A 377 25.13 7.70 -27.29
C VAL A 377 25.89 8.80 -26.57
N VAL A 378 27.16 9.00 -26.93
CA VAL A 378 28.02 10.07 -26.39
C VAL A 378 27.87 11.33 -27.22
N SER A 379 27.79 11.18 -28.52
CA SER A 379 27.51 12.24 -29.49
C SER A 379 26.56 11.70 -30.56
N GLY A 380 25.47 12.42 -30.85
CA GLY A 380 24.50 12.02 -31.88
C GLY A 380 24.98 12.26 -33.31
N GLY A 381 26.08 13.00 -33.52
CA GLY A 381 26.54 13.38 -34.86
C GLY A 381 25.57 14.29 -35.61
N TYR A 382 25.69 14.35 -36.91
CA TYR A 382 24.89 15.20 -37.78
C TYR A 382 24.66 14.57 -39.16
N GLY A 383 23.54 14.93 -39.78
CA GLY A 383 23.27 14.66 -41.21
C GLY A 383 22.84 13.23 -41.53
N TYR A 384 22.39 12.47 -40.55
CA TYR A 384 21.87 11.12 -40.78
C TYR A 384 20.47 11.18 -41.38
N GLY A 385 20.36 10.79 -42.65
CA GLY A 385 19.07 10.65 -43.36
C GLY A 385 18.42 9.27 -43.18
N ALA A 386 19.18 8.30 -42.67
CA ALA A 386 18.73 6.95 -42.35
C ALA A 386 19.57 6.40 -41.16
N PRO A 387 19.06 5.40 -40.45
CA PRO A 387 19.79 4.77 -39.35
C PRO A 387 21.17 4.23 -39.80
N PRO A 388 22.28 4.64 -39.17
CA PRO A 388 23.61 4.10 -39.47
C PRO A 388 23.74 2.70 -38.91
N THR A 389 24.71 1.95 -39.45
CA THR A 389 25.07 0.63 -38.93
C THR A 389 25.81 0.78 -37.60
N VAL A 390 25.35 0.09 -36.59
CA VAL A 390 26.01 -0.05 -35.29
C VAL A 390 26.79 -1.37 -35.28
N THR A 391 28.11 -1.28 -35.11
CA THR A 391 28.98 -2.46 -35.01
C THR A 391 29.56 -2.51 -33.61
N ILE A 392 29.36 -3.63 -32.93
CA ILE A 392 29.93 -3.88 -31.59
C ILE A 392 31.07 -4.87 -31.76
N THR A 393 32.26 -4.49 -31.28
CA THR A 393 33.47 -5.32 -31.33
C THR A 393 34.06 -5.45 -29.92
N GLY A 394 34.64 -6.60 -29.64
CA GLY A 394 35.25 -6.89 -28.33
C GLY A 394 35.76 -8.31 -28.27
N ASP A 395 35.91 -8.86 -27.08
CA ASP A 395 36.33 -10.22 -26.82
C ASP A 395 35.15 -11.21 -26.67
N GLY A 396 33.92 -10.72 -26.70
CA GLY A 396 32.69 -11.51 -26.71
C GLY A 396 32.11 -11.70 -28.11
N GLN A 397 30.90 -12.22 -28.19
CA GLN A 397 30.22 -12.58 -29.46
C GLN A 397 28.72 -12.26 -29.44
N ASP A 398 28.14 -12.13 -30.62
CA ASP A 398 26.69 -12.07 -30.91
C ASP A 398 25.95 -10.85 -30.37
N ALA A 399 26.66 -9.76 -29.97
CA ALA A 399 25.98 -8.52 -29.61
C ALA A 399 25.57 -7.75 -30.86
N GLU A 400 24.29 -7.37 -30.95
CA GLU A 400 23.72 -6.62 -32.05
C GLU A 400 22.89 -5.44 -31.54
N ALA A 401 22.91 -4.33 -32.27
CA ALA A 401 22.15 -3.15 -31.94
C ALA A 401 21.77 -2.37 -33.21
N ILE A 402 20.70 -1.59 -33.11
CA ILE A 402 20.23 -0.68 -34.15
C ILE A 402 20.28 0.77 -33.63
N ALA A 403 20.59 1.70 -34.54
CA ALA A 403 20.54 3.13 -34.22
C ALA A 403 19.14 3.70 -34.56
N ILE A 404 18.65 4.59 -33.70
CA ILE A 404 17.45 5.38 -33.92
C ILE A 404 17.91 6.80 -34.24
N VAL A 405 17.39 7.38 -35.34
CA VAL A 405 17.73 8.71 -35.83
C VAL A 405 16.54 9.63 -35.65
N GLU A 406 16.78 10.77 -35.04
CA GLU A 406 15.81 11.86 -34.88
C GLU A 406 16.50 13.17 -35.25
N ASP A 407 15.85 14.01 -36.04
CA ASP A 407 16.39 15.31 -36.50
C ASP A 407 17.81 15.23 -37.09
N GLY A 408 18.06 14.16 -37.85
CA GLY A 408 19.38 13.96 -38.48
C GLY A 408 20.51 13.60 -37.52
N LYS A 409 20.21 13.16 -36.32
CA LYS A 409 21.17 12.72 -35.28
C LYS A 409 20.81 11.34 -34.79
N VAL A 410 21.80 10.57 -34.35
CA VAL A 410 21.55 9.34 -33.61
C VAL A 410 21.08 9.72 -32.19
N SER A 411 19.79 9.51 -31.90
CA SER A 411 19.18 9.82 -30.61
C SER A 411 19.35 8.68 -29.60
N LYS A 412 19.26 7.43 -30.07
CA LYS A 412 19.30 6.23 -29.23
C LYS A 412 19.93 5.06 -29.99
N ILE A 413 20.51 4.14 -29.25
CA ILE A 413 20.88 2.82 -29.75
C ILE A 413 20.12 1.76 -28.96
N GLU A 414 19.38 0.92 -29.67
CA GLU A 414 18.63 -0.18 -29.13
C GLU A 414 19.35 -1.51 -29.34
N MET A 415 19.52 -2.29 -28.25
CA MET A 415 20.11 -3.62 -28.33
C MET A 415 19.06 -4.60 -28.89
N THR A 416 19.41 -5.32 -29.95
CA THR A 416 18.61 -6.42 -30.51
C THR A 416 19.10 -7.79 -30.03
N ASN A 417 20.38 -7.89 -29.70
CA ASN A 417 20.98 -9.03 -29.02
C ASN A 417 22.05 -8.54 -28.04
N TYR A 418 21.98 -8.99 -26.81
CA TYR A 418 22.91 -8.58 -25.74
C TYR A 418 24.27 -9.29 -25.81
N GLY A 419 24.42 -10.31 -26.64
CA GLY A 419 25.63 -11.10 -26.78
C GLY A 419 26.07 -11.83 -25.50
N SER A 420 27.30 -12.33 -25.51
CA SER A 420 27.87 -13.06 -24.36
C SER A 420 29.39 -13.02 -24.37
N GLY A 421 30.00 -13.21 -23.19
CA GLY A 421 31.46 -13.39 -23.06
C GLY A 421 32.30 -12.11 -23.15
N TYR A 422 31.68 -10.94 -23.20
CA TYR A 422 32.40 -9.68 -23.27
C TYR A 422 33.01 -9.29 -21.92
N ARG A 423 34.29 -8.91 -21.93
CA ARG A 423 34.98 -8.21 -20.84
C ARG A 423 35.23 -6.75 -21.20
N TYR A 424 35.30 -6.48 -22.50
CA TYR A 424 35.32 -5.14 -23.06
C TYR A 424 34.55 -5.12 -24.39
N ALA A 425 34.00 -3.96 -24.74
CA ALA A 425 33.34 -3.77 -26.02
C ALA A 425 33.51 -2.31 -26.50
N ASN A 426 33.73 -2.18 -27.81
CA ASN A 426 33.74 -0.91 -28.51
C ASN A 426 32.54 -0.82 -29.44
N VAL A 427 31.91 0.34 -29.50
CA VAL A 427 30.78 0.62 -30.40
C VAL A 427 31.26 1.53 -31.51
N THR A 428 31.09 1.09 -32.75
CA THR A 428 31.40 1.88 -33.95
C THR A 428 30.10 2.16 -34.70
N ILE A 429 29.87 3.42 -35.03
CA ILE A 429 28.73 3.87 -35.81
C ILE A 429 29.22 4.27 -37.19
N SER A 430 28.76 3.60 -38.23
CA SER A 430 29.23 3.80 -39.61
C SER A 430 28.07 3.95 -40.58
N THR A 431 28.26 4.77 -41.60
CA THR A 431 27.36 4.94 -42.72
C THR A 431 28.01 4.41 -43.98
N SER A 432 27.23 3.78 -44.86
CA SER A 432 27.68 3.32 -46.18
C SER A 432 27.09 4.25 -47.24
N GLY A 433 27.95 5.10 -47.90
CA GLY A 433 27.56 5.99 -48.98
C GLY A 433 28.07 7.42 -48.83
N GLU A 434 28.10 8.19 -49.92
CA GLU A 434 28.47 9.61 -49.90
C GLU A 434 27.29 10.48 -49.40
N GLY A 435 27.61 11.48 -48.55
CA GLY A 435 26.65 12.47 -48.05
C GLY A 435 25.78 11.99 -46.87
N LEU A 436 26.12 10.87 -46.25
CA LEU A 436 25.39 10.31 -45.11
C LEU A 436 26.09 10.68 -43.81
N GLY A 437 25.34 11.06 -42.81
CA GLY A 437 25.74 11.59 -41.51
C GLY A 437 27.09 11.14 -40.91
N TYR A 438 27.62 11.95 -40.03
CA TYR A 438 28.94 11.72 -39.42
C TYR A 438 29.01 12.17 -37.95
N GLY A 439 30.02 11.67 -37.25
CA GLY A 439 30.38 12.16 -35.90
C GLY A 439 29.57 11.57 -34.75
N ALA A 440 28.68 10.61 -35.02
CA ALA A 440 28.03 9.88 -33.93
C ALA A 440 29.05 8.94 -33.24
N THR A 441 29.05 8.97 -31.93
CA THR A 441 29.86 8.11 -31.07
C THR A 441 29.04 7.54 -29.93
N ALA A 442 29.32 6.31 -29.56
CA ALA A 442 28.66 5.63 -28.45
C ALA A 442 29.64 4.77 -27.66
N ARG A 443 29.25 4.41 -26.46
CA ARG A 443 30.00 3.48 -25.60
C ARG A 443 29.09 2.32 -25.16
N ALA A 444 29.64 1.14 -25.08
CA ALA A 444 28.97 -0.01 -24.51
C ALA A 444 28.92 0.09 -22.98
N VAL A 445 27.82 -0.36 -22.41
CA VAL A 445 27.63 -0.56 -20.97
C VAL A 445 27.50 -2.05 -20.73
N MET A 446 28.44 -2.60 -20.00
CA MET A 446 28.50 -4.03 -19.71
C MET A 446 27.61 -4.36 -18.50
N THR A 447 27.05 -5.56 -18.47
CA THR A 447 26.42 -6.07 -17.25
C THR A 447 27.50 -6.35 -16.19
N PRO A 448 27.30 -5.93 -14.94
CA PRO A 448 28.22 -6.31 -13.86
C PRO A 448 28.19 -7.82 -13.63
N PHE A 449 29.32 -8.36 -13.31
CA PHE A 449 29.48 -9.79 -13.01
C PHE A 449 28.65 -10.16 -11.78
N GLY A 450 27.62 -11.00 -11.94
CA GLY A 450 26.73 -11.44 -10.87
C GLY A 450 25.60 -10.47 -10.55
N GLY A 451 25.34 -9.46 -11.41
CA GLY A 451 24.26 -8.47 -11.26
C GLY A 451 24.65 -7.22 -10.48
N HIS A 452 23.81 -6.19 -10.58
CA HIS A 452 24.00 -4.95 -9.83
C HIS A 452 23.84 -5.19 -8.33
N GLY A 453 24.79 -4.68 -7.54
CA GLY A 453 24.80 -4.79 -6.08
C GLY A 453 25.52 -6.00 -5.50
N LYS A 454 25.89 -7.00 -6.32
CA LYS A 454 26.73 -8.11 -5.86
C LYS A 454 28.15 -7.65 -5.51
N ASP A 455 28.70 -6.77 -6.33
CA ASP A 455 29.99 -6.15 -6.11
C ASP A 455 29.82 -4.63 -6.23
N PRO A 456 29.62 -3.94 -5.10
CA PRO A 456 29.40 -2.49 -5.12
C PRO A 456 30.61 -1.71 -5.65
N ILE A 457 31.84 -2.25 -5.55
CA ILE A 457 33.04 -1.61 -6.09
C ILE A 457 32.99 -1.63 -7.62
N ASN A 458 32.83 -2.83 -8.20
CA ASN A 458 32.80 -2.98 -9.64
C ASN A 458 31.47 -2.53 -10.26
N GLY A 459 30.37 -2.67 -9.55
CA GLY A 459 29.05 -2.25 -10.03
C GLY A 459 28.87 -0.72 -10.09
N THR A 460 29.47 0.03 -9.17
CA THR A 460 29.39 1.51 -9.13
C THR A 460 30.70 2.20 -9.48
N TYR A 461 31.78 1.48 -9.60
CA TYR A 461 33.18 2.00 -9.69
C TYR A 461 33.52 2.95 -8.54
N ALA A 462 32.85 2.80 -7.41
CA ALA A 462 33.07 3.59 -6.23
C ALA A 462 34.05 2.86 -5.29
N SER A 463 35.03 3.57 -4.79
CA SER A 463 35.93 3.07 -3.74
C SER A 463 35.36 3.27 -2.33
N THR A 464 34.26 3.99 -2.22
CA THR A 464 33.67 4.37 -0.92
C THR A 464 32.16 4.45 -1.04
N LEU A 465 31.45 3.79 -0.13
CA LEU A 465 30.00 3.87 0.03
C LEU A 465 29.68 4.52 1.38
N MET A 466 28.75 5.46 1.38
CA MET A 466 28.24 6.08 2.58
C MET A 466 26.79 5.69 2.80
N PHE A 467 26.52 5.08 3.94
CA PHE A 467 25.17 4.84 4.44
C PHE A 467 24.86 5.88 5.51
N TYR A 468 23.65 6.38 5.52
CA TYR A 468 23.19 7.18 6.65
C TYR A 468 21.75 6.80 7.01
N THR A 469 21.45 6.86 8.28
CA THR A 469 20.09 6.69 8.80
C THR A 469 19.82 7.74 9.86
N ASN A 470 18.62 8.26 9.87
CA ASN A 470 18.16 9.17 10.90
C ASN A 470 17.31 8.39 11.89
N ILE A 471 17.70 8.43 13.15
CA ILE A 471 16.92 7.88 14.25
C ILE A 471 16.23 9.07 14.92
N SER A 472 14.91 9.15 14.74
CA SER A 472 14.09 10.13 15.44
C SER A 472 13.36 9.43 16.59
N LYS A 473 13.23 10.12 17.69
CA LYS A 473 12.41 9.68 18.84
C LYS A 473 10.94 9.98 18.70
N ASP A 474 10.45 10.00 17.51
CA ASP A 474 9.04 10.03 17.24
C ASP A 474 8.39 8.77 17.84
N LYS A 475 7.30 8.96 18.61
CA LYS A 475 6.54 7.90 19.29
C LYS A 475 6.11 6.74 18.38
N ASN A 476 6.21 6.93 17.06
CA ASN A 476 5.79 5.97 16.05
C ASN A 476 6.95 5.14 15.46
N GLN A 477 8.21 5.37 15.83
CA GLN A 477 9.36 4.70 15.20
C GLN A 477 10.06 3.64 16.07
N GLY A 478 9.46 3.22 17.16
CA GLY A 478 9.92 2.06 17.93
C GLY A 478 11.22 2.25 18.73
N PHE A 479 11.77 3.47 18.78
CA PHE A 479 12.93 3.77 19.61
C PHE A 479 12.48 4.41 20.92
N ASP A 480 12.61 3.64 22.03
CA ASP A 480 12.26 4.13 23.35
C ASP A 480 13.23 5.25 23.79
N VAL A 481 12.68 6.31 24.40
CA VAL A 481 13.43 7.44 24.98
C VAL A 481 14.42 7.03 26.06
N ASN A 482 14.28 5.85 26.64
CA ASN A 482 15.13 5.32 27.69
C ASN A 482 16.31 4.47 27.18
N ASN A 483 16.39 4.22 25.86
CA ASN A 483 17.49 3.46 25.31
C ASN A 483 18.72 4.35 25.07
N ASP A 484 19.86 3.90 25.51
CA ASP A 484 21.15 4.49 25.18
C ASP A 484 21.86 3.70 24.04
N PHE A 485 22.56 4.39 23.18
CA PHE A 485 23.38 3.77 22.14
C PHE A 485 24.78 3.53 22.68
N ARG A 486 25.19 2.27 22.74
CA ARG A 486 26.55 1.89 23.20
C ARG A 486 27.41 1.31 22.09
N GLN A 487 26.78 0.72 21.08
CA GLN A 487 27.49 0.03 20.03
C GLN A 487 26.74 0.18 18.69
N LEU A 488 27.50 0.39 17.62
CA LEU A 488 27.03 0.36 16.26
C LEU A 488 27.64 -0.85 15.56
N GLY A 489 26.80 -1.69 14.98
CA GLY A 489 27.22 -2.84 14.19
C GLY A 489 26.67 -2.78 12.77
N LEU A 490 27.46 -3.21 11.80
CA LEU A 490 27.01 -3.48 10.44
C LEU A 490 27.04 -4.99 10.23
N ILE A 491 25.88 -5.56 9.96
CA ILE A 491 25.69 -7.01 9.78
C ILE A 491 25.19 -7.25 8.35
N LYS A 492 25.82 -8.18 7.65
CA LYS A 492 25.43 -8.62 6.31
C LYS A 492 24.61 -9.91 6.42
N ASN A 493 23.54 -10.01 5.66
CA ASN A 493 22.72 -11.22 5.51
C ASN A 493 22.25 -11.85 6.84
N PRO A 494 21.60 -11.12 7.74
CA PRO A 494 20.98 -11.73 8.91
C PRO A 494 19.89 -12.71 8.47
N ARG A 495 19.63 -13.75 9.25
CA ARG A 495 18.63 -14.77 8.93
C ARG A 495 17.28 -14.42 9.52
N LYS A 496 16.25 -14.87 8.86
CA LYS A 496 14.88 -14.83 9.37
C LYS A 496 14.73 -15.81 10.55
N PHE A 497 13.97 -15.40 11.56
CA PHE A 497 13.72 -16.25 12.70
C PHE A 497 12.91 -17.51 12.30
N THR A 498 13.31 -18.69 12.76
CA THR A 498 12.60 -19.99 12.78
C THR A 498 12.54 -20.86 11.54
N THR A 499 12.80 -20.44 10.33
CA THR A 499 12.27 -21.21 9.19
C THR A 499 13.28 -22.12 8.51
N SER A 500 14.48 -21.67 8.25
CA SER A 500 15.49 -22.47 7.58
C SER A 500 16.87 -21.86 7.75
N ALA A 501 17.88 -22.69 7.81
CA ALA A 501 19.27 -22.23 7.84
C ALA A 501 19.69 -21.42 6.62
N THR A 502 18.85 -21.37 5.59
CA THR A 502 19.11 -20.71 4.29
C THR A 502 18.28 -19.45 4.06
N ASP A 503 17.25 -19.16 4.89
CA ASP A 503 16.39 -18.00 4.68
C ASP A 503 17.00 -16.75 5.31
N TYR A 504 17.38 -15.81 4.48
CA TYR A 504 17.82 -14.49 4.91
C TYR A 504 16.61 -13.63 5.27
N ALA A 505 16.79 -12.77 6.28
CA ALA A 505 15.78 -11.80 6.65
C ALA A 505 15.59 -10.81 5.52
N SER A 506 14.36 -10.65 5.06
CA SER A 506 13.97 -9.60 4.13
C SER A 506 14.06 -8.24 4.85
N PHE A 507 13.92 -7.19 4.07
CA PHE A 507 13.93 -5.84 4.61
C PHE A 507 12.92 -5.64 5.77
N ARG A 508 11.73 -6.23 5.67
CA ARG A 508 10.70 -6.14 6.73
C ARG A 508 11.15 -6.81 8.03
N GLU A 509 11.76 -7.99 7.94
CA GLU A 509 12.28 -8.67 9.11
C GLU A 509 13.50 -7.95 9.72
N ILE A 510 14.35 -7.32 8.89
CA ILE A 510 15.52 -6.53 9.36
C ILE A 510 15.11 -5.35 10.24
N LEU A 511 13.94 -4.74 10.01
CA LEU A 511 13.39 -3.69 10.88
C LEU A 511 12.85 -4.22 12.22
N GLY A 512 12.72 -5.52 12.33
CA GLY A 512 12.23 -6.17 13.54
C GLY A 512 13.31 -6.36 14.60
N SER A 513 13.04 -7.27 15.50
CA SER A 513 13.87 -7.54 16.67
C SER A 513 14.27 -9.00 16.72
N SER A 514 15.44 -9.28 17.29
CA SER A 514 15.84 -10.61 17.72
C SER A 514 15.28 -10.98 19.10
N CYS A 515 14.39 -10.16 19.66
CA CYS A 515 13.77 -10.36 20.96
C CYS A 515 12.32 -10.81 20.82
N TYR A 516 11.86 -11.58 21.78
CA TYR A 516 10.44 -11.88 22.00
C TYR A 516 9.76 -10.67 22.66
N VAL A 517 8.53 -10.36 22.23
CA VAL A 517 7.63 -9.51 23.03
C VAL A 517 6.75 -10.45 23.85
N ILE A 518 6.95 -10.45 25.16
CA ILE A 518 6.25 -11.33 26.11
C ILE A 518 5.29 -10.47 26.92
N GLY A 519 3.99 -10.68 26.73
CA GLY A 519 2.94 -9.97 27.44
C GLY A 519 2.61 -10.59 28.78
N GLY A 520 2.23 -9.75 29.76
CA GLY A 520 1.80 -10.17 31.09
C GLY A 520 1.54 -8.96 31.97
N GLN A 521 0.97 -9.19 33.15
CA GLN A 521 0.88 -8.16 34.20
C GLN A 521 2.24 -8.06 34.87
N ILE A 522 2.97 -6.98 34.58
CA ILE A 522 4.37 -6.83 34.99
C ILE A 522 4.55 -5.62 35.88
N ASN A 523 5.24 -5.82 36.97
CA ASN A 523 5.76 -4.71 37.77
C ASN A 523 7.15 -4.34 37.26
N THR A 524 7.26 -3.20 36.60
CA THR A 524 8.50 -2.72 35.99
C THR A 524 9.62 -2.46 36.98
N SER A 525 9.27 -2.18 38.24
CA SER A 525 10.26 -2.05 39.33
C SER A 525 10.85 -3.40 39.76
N THR A 526 10.10 -4.49 39.57
CA THR A 526 10.53 -5.86 39.88
C THR A 526 11.30 -6.47 38.70
N PHE A 527 10.91 -6.13 37.47
CA PHE A 527 11.50 -6.68 36.26
C PHE A 527 12.13 -5.57 35.40
N PRO A 528 13.17 -4.87 35.87
CA PRO A 528 13.86 -3.87 35.07
C PRO A 528 14.64 -4.52 33.91
N ALA A 529 15.13 -3.69 32.97
CA ALA A 529 16.08 -4.14 31.97
C ALA A 529 17.31 -4.81 32.60
N ASP A 530 17.94 -5.73 31.88
CA ASP A 530 19.06 -6.58 32.33
C ASP A 530 18.72 -7.64 33.37
N THR A 531 17.47 -7.78 33.79
CA THR A 531 17.04 -8.89 34.66
C THR A 531 17.03 -10.21 33.89
N ASN A 532 17.54 -11.26 34.51
CA ASN A 532 17.45 -12.62 33.99
C ASN A 532 16.15 -13.29 34.48
N LEU A 533 15.43 -13.90 33.56
CA LEU A 533 14.22 -14.67 33.86
C LEU A 533 14.38 -16.12 33.41
N ARG A 534 13.84 -17.04 34.16
CA ARG A 534 13.74 -18.45 33.79
C ARG A 534 12.30 -18.85 33.53
N LEU A 535 12.11 -19.62 32.48
CA LEU A 535 10.81 -20.12 32.08
C LEU A 535 10.41 -21.29 33.02
N ASN A 536 9.24 -21.20 33.64
CA ASN A 536 8.62 -22.21 34.52
C ASN A 536 9.44 -22.67 35.73
N ASN A 537 10.68 -22.24 35.90
CA ASN A 537 11.53 -22.68 36.98
C ASN A 537 12.68 -21.71 37.25
N GLN A 538 12.87 -21.38 38.52
CA GLN A 538 13.90 -20.48 39.02
C GLN A 538 15.35 -20.98 38.80
N THR A 539 15.57 -22.29 38.70
CA THR A 539 16.90 -22.89 38.66
C THR A 539 17.26 -23.60 37.37
N THR A 540 16.29 -24.23 36.68
CA THR A 540 16.53 -25.10 35.53
C THR A 540 15.76 -24.70 34.28
N GLY A 541 14.81 -23.74 34.36
CA GLY A 541 14.06 -23.26 33.23
C GLY A 541 14.94 -22.50 32.23
N ALA A 542 14.52 -22.47 30.97
CA ALA A 542 15.23 -21.75 29.92
C ALA A 542 15.42 -20.28 30.27
N LEU A 543 16.61 -19.75 30.00
CA LEU A 543 17.03 -18.42 30.42
C LEU A 543 16.68 -17.36 29.35
N PHE A 544 16.07 -16.29 29.84
CA PHE A 544 15.74 -15.08 29.09
C PHE A 544 16.36 -13.86 29.76
N ARG A 545 16.78 -12.88 28.99
CA ARG A 545 17.25 -11.59 29.49
C ARG A 545 16.32 -10.47 29.03
N ILE A 546 15.87 -9.67 29.98
CA ILE A 546 15.02 -8.51 29.69
C ILE A 546 15.87 -7.40 29.04
N VAL A 547 15.44 -6.93 27.89
CA VAL A 547 16.01 -5.77 27.20
C VAL A 547 15.26 -4.50 27.59
N ALA A 548 13.95 -4.58 27.69
CA ALA A 548 13.09 -3.48 28.15
C ALA A 548 11.83 -4.05 28.80
N SER A 549 11.23 -3.31 29.70
CA SER A 549 9.97 -3.67 30.36
C SER A 549 8.98 -2.52 30.39
N THR A 550 7.70 -2.89 30.28
CA THR A 550 6.54 -2.01 30.48
C THR A 550 5.59 -2.69 31.46
N THR A 551 4.56 -1.99 31.93
CA THR A 551 3.54 -2.59 32.81
C THR A 551 2.74 -3.72 32.19
N THR A 552 2.79 -3.87 30.88
CA THR A 552 1.99 -4.83 30.10
C THR A 552 2.82 -5.92 29.41
N GLY A 553 4.15 -5.83 29.44
CA GLY A 553 5.00 -6.81 28.79
C GLY A 553 6.47 -6.47 28.88
N ILE A 554 7.29 -7.44 28.50
CA ILE A 554 8.73 -7.31 28.37
C ILE A 554 9.19 -7.57 26.95
N LEU A 555 10.25 -6.89 26.55
CA LEU A 555 11.07 -7.25 25.43
C LEU A 555 12.23 -8.09 25.94
N ALA A 556 12.28 -9.38 25.63
CA ALA A 556 13.26 -10.30 26.18
C ALA A 556 13.96 -11.14 25.11
N GLN A 557 15.23 -11.33 25.29
CA GLN A 557 16.04 -12.22 24.46
C GLN A 557 16.13 -13.61 25.10
N SER A 558 15.76 -14.65 24.36
CA SER A 558 16.02 -16.04 24.79
C SER A 558 17.51 -16.33 24.65
N LEU A 559 18.16 -16.76 25.71
CA LEU A 559 19.59 -17.12 25.71
C LEU A 559 19.84 -18.57 25.27
N GLU A 560 18.82 -19.42 25.33
CA GLU A 560 18.89 -20.85 25.05
C GLU A 560 18.03 -21.30 23.85
N ASN A 561 17.58 -20.37 22.99
CA ASN A 561 16.77 -20.62 21.78
C ASN A 561 15.45 -21.37 22.06
N VAL A 562 14.85 -21.12 23.20
CA VAL A 562 13.53 -21.65 23.55
C VAL A 562 12.47 -20.61 23.26
N THR A 563 11.35 -21.04 22.68
CA THR A 563 10.18 -20.20 22.45
C THR A 563 9.23 -20.34 23.63
N PRO A 564 8.91 -19.25 24.35
CA PRO A 564 7.95 -19.30 25.45
C PRO A 564 6.54 -19.44 24.90
N THR A 565 5.62 -20.02 25.69
CA THR A 565 4.21 -20.19 25.32
C THR A 565 3.28 -19.50 26.32
N ILE A 566 2.08 -19.16 25.86
CA ILE A 566 1.07 -18.52 26.70
C ILE A 566 0.67 -19.47 27.84
N GLY A 567 0.57 -18.94 29.06
CA GLY A 567 0.25 -19.70 30.28
C GLY A 567 1.46 -20.19 31.07
N GLU A 568 2.65 -20.18 30.47
CA GLU A 568 3.89 -20.44 31.21
C GLU A 568 4.23 -19.27 32.14
N VAL A 569 5.14 -19.51 33.07
CA VAL A 569 5.52 -18.53 34.10
C VAL A 569 6.98 -18.15 33.90
N MET A 570 7.26 -16.85 33.92
CA MET A 570 8.62 -16.31 34.01
C MET A 570 8.98 -16.01 35.46
N VAL A 571 10.16 -16.45 35.90
CA VAL A 571 10.63 -16.33 37.29
C VAL A 571 12.02 -15.72 37.29
N ASP A 572 12.26 -14.70 38.14
CA ASP A 572 13.60 -14.13 38.35
C ASP A 572 14.39 -14.90 39.46
N GLU A 573 15.60 -14.45 39.72
CA GLU A 573 16.49 -15.06 40.75
C GLU A 573 15.97 -14.86 42.16
N ASP A 574 15.16 -13.83 42.40
CA ASP A 574 14.56 -13.50 43.71
C ASP A 574 13.22 -14.22 43.93
N GLY A 575 12.73 -14.97 42.93
CA GLY A 575 11.47 -15.71 43.00
C GLY A 575 10.25 -14.87 42.64
N ASN A 576 10.42 -13.64 42.15
CA ASN A 576 9.32 -12.88 41.57
C ASN A 576 8.92 -13.51 40.24
N GLN A 577 7.62 -13.52 39.96
CA GLN A 577 7.09 -14.22 38.78
C GLN A 577 5.91 -13.49 38.15
N PHE A 578 5.72 -13.74 36.88
CA PHE A 578 4.49 -13.38 36.14
C PHE A 578 4.12 -14.47 35.14
N THR A 579 2.82 -14.59 34.85
CA THR A 579 2.30 -15.52 33.87
C THR A 579 2.29 -14.87 32.48
N ILE A 580 2.74 -15.59 31.47
CA ILE A 580 2.77 -15.16 30.09
C ILE A 580 1.34 -15.10 29.55
N GLY A 581 0.89 -13.91 29.19
CA GLY A 581 -0.43 -13.65 28.59
C GLY A 581 -0.41 -13.50 27.07
N GLY A 582 0.79 -13.33 26.48
CA GLY A 582 0.96 -13.19 25.03
C GLY A 582 2.41 -13.33 24.62
N VAL A 583 2.67 -13.85 23.42
CA VAL A 583 4.02 -13.99 22.86
C VAL A 583 4.02 -13.56 21.40
N THR A 584 4.87 -12.58 21.07
CA THR A 584 5.22 -12.26 19.69
C THR A 584 6.64 -12.72 19.43
N LEU A 585 6.81 -13.46 18.33
CA LEU A 585 8.09 -14.06 17.96
C LEU A 585 9.06 -12.98 17.44
N PRO A 586 10.38 -13.20 17.58
CA PRO A 586 11.39 -12.42 16.90
C PRO A 586 11.20 -12.48 15.37
N THR A 587 11.65 -11.47 14.68
CA THR A 587 11.68 -11.47 13.20
C THR A 587 13.03 -11.87 12.64
N ILE A 588 14.09 -11.64 13.42
CA ILE A 588 15.48 -11.96 13.05
C ILE A 588 16.03 -13.02 13.99
N ASP A 589 16.75 -13.99 13.43
CA ASP A 589 17.50 -14.97 14.20
C ASP A 589 18.73 -14.30 14.84
N LYS A 590 18.81 -14.36 16.17
CA LYS A 590 19.96 -13.81 16.89
C LYS A 590 21.25 -14.54 16.52
N TYR A 591 22.36 -13.82 16.53
CA TYR A 591 23.70 -14.34 16.17
C TYR A 591 23.81 -14.82 14.73
N SER A 592 22.86 -14.45 13.85
CA SER A 592 22.93 -14.74 12.42
C SER A 592 23.52 -13.58 11.64
N GLY A 593 23.99 -13.89 10.43
CA GLY A 593 24.66 -12.93 9.55
C GLY A 593 26.15 -12.77 9.83
N ASP A 594 26.82 -12.05 8.93
CA ASP A 594 28.25 -11.77 8.99
C ASP A 594 28.49 -10.35 9.52
N ILE A 595 29.25 -10.22 10.58
CA ILE A 595 29.60 -8.91 11.12
C ILE A 595 30.68 -8.28 10.23
N LEU A 596 30.34 -7.18 9.56
CA LEU A 596 31.27 -6.42 8.72
C LEU A 596 32.03 -5.36 9.52
N PHE A 597 31.42 -4.78 10.54
CA PHE A 597 31.99 -3.70 11.32
C PHE A 597 31.31 -3.57 12.68
N ILE A 598 32.06 -3.27 13.73
CA ILE A 598 31.56 -2.91 15.06
C ILE A 598 32.33 -1.69 15.56
N ASP A 599 31.60 -0.69 16.04
CA ASP A 599 32.17 0.49 16.70
C ASP A 599 31.53 0.67 18.08
N ASN A 600 32.37 0.77 19.11
CA ASN A 600 31.93 1.02 20.48
C ASN A 600 31.79 2.53 20.71
N LYS A 601 30.64 2.95 21.15
CA LYS A 601 30.32 4.35 21.48
C LYS A 601 30.23 4.54 23.01
N GLN A 602 30.46 5.76 23.46
CA GLN A 602 30.06 6.12 24.82
C GLN A 602 28.53 6.06 24.91
N ALA A 603 28.03 5.63 26.06
CA ALA A 603 26.58 5.61 26.30
C ALA A 603 26.00 7.00 26.05
N PHE A 604 24.96 7.05 25.26
CA PHE A 604 24.29 8.28 24.86
C PHE A 604 22.78 8.07 24.92
N THR A 605 22.12 8.82 25.78
CA THR A 605 20.65 8.82 25.89
C THR A 605 20.12 10.07 25.21
N PRO A 606 19.46 9.97 24.07
CA PRO A 606 18.92 11.10 23.36
C PRO A 606 17.72 11.73 24.12
N THR A 607 17.48 13.04 23.97
CA THR A 607 16.29 13.73 24.50
C THR A 607 15.08 13.58 23.56
N GLU A 608 13.86 13.90 24.02
CA GLU A 608 12.60 13.65 23.28
C GLU A 608 12.54 14.29 21.89
N ASP A 609 13.14 15.45 21.69
CA ASP A 609 13.11 16.19 20.42
C ASP A 609 14.38 16.01 19.57
N GLN A 610 15.25 15.08 19.92
CA GLN A 610 16.52 14.92 19.28
C GLN A 610 16.50 13.91 18.16
N THR A 611 16.96 14.31 16.97
CA THR A 611 17.22 13.39 15.85
C THR A 611 18.71 13.05 15.82
N VAL A 612 19.02 11.77 15.85
CA VAL A 612 20.38 11.26 15.71
C VAL A 612 20.60 10.76 14.29
N THR A 613 21.59 11.30 13.61
CA THR A 613 22.00 10.82 12.29
C THR A 613 23.22 9.92 12.43
N LEU A 614 23.07 8.65 12.09
CA LEU A 614 24.17 7.71 11.96
C LEU A 614 24.69 7.74 10.53
N ARG A 615 25.99 7.98 10.37
CA ARG A 615 26.67 7.94 9.08
C ARG A 615 27.79 6.91 9.16
N THR A 616 27.72 5.91 8.28
CA THR A 616 28.75 4.88 8.16
C THR A 616 29.37 4.97 6.77
N VAL A 617 30.66 5.10 6.71
CA VAL A 617 31.43 5.12 5.46
C VAL A 617 32.21 3.82 5.37
N LEU A 618 31.96 3.05 4.32
CA LEU A 618 32.72 1.86 3.99
C LEU A 618 33.69 2.21 2.85
N GLN A 619 34.96 1.99 3.06
CA GLN A 619 35.99 2.09 2.04
C GLN A 619 36.41 0.66 1.67
N PHE A 620 36.46 0.38 0.36
CA PHE A 620 36.81 -0.93 -0.20
C PHE A 620 38.23 -0.94 -0.72
#